data_a8974fbc6822a241e0806c292746b4c2
#
_entry.id   a8974fbc6822a241e0806c292746b4c2
#
_cell.length_a   1.000
_cell.length_b   1.000
_cell.length_c   1.000
_cell.angle_alpha   90.00
_cell.angle_beta   90.00
_cell.angle_gamma   90.00
#
_symmetry.space_group_name_H-M   'P 1'
#
loop_
_entity.id
_entity.type
_entity.pdbx_description
1 polymer ?
#
loop_
_entity_poly.entity_id
_entity_poly.type
_entity_poly.pdbx_seq_one_letter_code
_entity_poly.pdbx_strand_id
1 'polypeptide(L)'
;MSTTVKLLDQGHEAEKLTLSSRAFYNDRFPPFAEHLTSMLGYDMVLPMNTGAEGVETALKLARKWGYKKKTIPKDEAIIVSCCGCFHGRTLAVISMSCDNEATRGSGPLLPGHLKVDFGDAEALERIFKEKGEHIAGFLLEPIQGEAGVIIPPDGYLKAVRDLCTRYNVLMIADEIQTGLARTWKMLACDREEVRPDVVGKHWVEEFFL
;
A
#
# COMPACT_ATOMS: atom_id res chain seq x y z
N MET A 1 -3.63 -32.86 -0.25
CA MET A 1 -4.54 -32.06 0.58
C MET A 1 -3.94 -30.66 0.69
N SER A 2 -4.63 -29.67 0.14
CA SER A 2 -4.15 -28.32 -0.07
C SER A 2 -3.80 -27.64 1.26
N THR A 3 -2.67 -26.93 1.30
CA THR A 3 -2.20 -26.08 2.41
C THR A 3 -3.27 -25.04 2.81
N THR A 4 -4.11 -24.63 1.88
CA THR A 4 -5.23 -23.69 2.08
C THR A 4 -6.27 -24.21 3.08
N VAL A 5 -6.51 -25.51 3.16
CA VAL A 5 -7.48 -26.10 4.11
C VAL A 5 -6.95 -26.03 5.54
N LYS A 6 -5.65 -26.05 5.75
CA LYS A 6 -5.06 -25.93 7.09
C LYS A 6 -5.15 -24.53 7.69
N LEU A 7 -5.24 -23.49 6.84
CA LEU A 7 -5.41 -22.11 7.29
C LEU A 7 -6.84 -21.77 7.69
N LEU A 8 -7.80 -22.60 7.29
CA LEU A 8 -9.23 -22.42 7.59
C LEU A 8 -9.68 -23.16 8.87
N ASP A 9 -8.80 -23.87 9.54
CA ASP A 9 -9.12 -24.55 10.80
C ASP A 9 -9.02 -23.59 12.00
N GLN A 10 -9.74 -22.47 11.92
CA GLN A 10 -9.82 -21.46 12.97
C GLN A 10 -10.34 -22.02 14.31
N GLY A 11 -11.15 -23.08 14.27
CA GLY A 11 -11.61 -23.76 15.47
C GLY A 11 -10.47 -24.36 16.28
N HIS A 12 -9.52 -25.00 15.62
CA HIS A 12 -8.39 -25.67 16.29
C HIS A 12 -7.37 -24.68 16.87
N GLU A 13 -7.20 -23.50 16.26
CA GLU A 13 -6.32 -22.45 16.76
C GLU A 13 -6.94 -21.72 17.97
N ALA A 14 -8.25 -21.47 17.92
CA ALA A 14 -8.99 -20.86 19.03
C ALA A 14 -8.98 -21.72 20.31
N GLU A 15 -8.90 -23.05 20.17
CA GLU A 15 -8.75 -23.97 21.32
C GLU A 15 -7.40 -23.85 22.02
N LYS A 16 -6.36 -23.36 21.32
CA LYS A 16 -5.00 -23.25 21.86
C LYS A 16 -4.70 -21.86 22.39
N LEU A 17 -4.97 -20.84 21.58
CA LEU A 17 -4.63 -19.46 21.90
C LEU A 17 -5.44 -18.50 21.02
N THR A 18 -6.32 -17.72 21.64
CA THR A 18 -7.15 -16.75 20.93
C THR A 18 -6.45 -15.41 20.76
N LEU A 19 -5.62 -15.01 21.72
CA LEU A 19 -4.89 -13.75 21.74
C LEU A 19 -3.59 -13.90 22.51
N SER A 20 -2.47 -13.51 21.91
CA SER A 20 -1.20 -13.37 22.57
C SER A 20 -0.76 -11.91 22.63
N SER A 21 -0.17 -11.49 23.78
CA SER A 21 0.47 -10.20 23.84
C SER A 21 1.71 -10.18 22.92
N ARG A 22 1.96 -9.05 22.25
CA ARG A 22 3.20 -8.84 21.49
C ARG A 22 4.48 -8.90 22.34
N ALA A 23 4.34 -8.97 23.65
CA ALA A 23 5.47 -9.16 24.58
C ALA A 23 6.00 -10.59 24.59
N PHE A 24 5.26 -11.52 23.98
CA PHE A 24 5.61 -12.94 23.90
C PHE A 24 5.72 -13.36 22.44
N TYR A 25 6.60 -14.33 22.19
CA TYR A 25 6.63 -15.02 20.91
C TYR A 25 5.49 -16.03 20.82
N ASN A 26 4.90 -16.13 19.63
CA ASN A 26 3.90 -17.15 19.35
C ASN A 26 4.40 -18.01 18.18
N ASP A 27 4.03 -19.28 18.18
CA ASP A 27 4.53 -20.28 17.24
C ASP A 27 3.76 -20.30 15.92
N ARG A 28 2.70 -19.48 15.77
CA ARG A 28 1.83 -19.45 14.60
C ARG A 28 2.18 -18.35 13.62
N PHE A 29 2.58 -17.21 14.13
CA PHE A 29 2.94 -16.07 13.27
C PHE A 29 4.16 -16.34 12.37
N PRO A 30 5.28 -16.96 12.84
CA PRO A 30 6.42 -17.20 11.98
C PRO A 30 6.11 -18.05 10.75
N PRO A 31 5.46 -19.24 10.83
CA PRO A 31 5.09 -20.03 9.65
C PRO A 31 4.13 -19.30 8.70
N PHE A 32 3.24 -18.48 9.26
CA PHE A 32 2.34 -17.64 8.48
C PHE A 32 3.10 -16.56 7.70
N ALA A 33 4.02 -15.86 8.35
CA ALA A 33 4.86 -14.85 7.73
C ALA A 33 5.74 -15.45 6.62
N GLU A 34 6.37 -16.60 6.87
CA GLU A 34 7.17 -17.34 5.88
C GLU A 34 6.32 -17.75 4.67
N HIS A 35 5.12 -18.25 4.91
CA HIS A 35 4.21 -18.64 3.82
C HIS A 35 3.85 -17.46 2.94
N LEU A 36 3.50 -16.33 3.54
CA LEU A 36 3.09 -15.13 2.81
C LEU A 36 4.24 -14.49 2.05
N THR A 37 5.38 -14.32 2.70
CA THR A 37 6.56 -13.74 2.04
C THR A 37 7.01 -14.60 0.87
N SER A 38 6.98 -15.94 1.02
CA SER A 38 7.25 -16.88 -0.07
C SER A 38 6.21 -16.81 -1.19
N MET A 39 4.91 -16.77 -0.84
CA MET A 39 3.82 -16.76 -1.80
C MET A 39 3.78 -15.48 -2.63
N LEU A 40 3.99 -14.34 -1.99
CA LEU A 40 3.97 -13.02 -2.63
C LEU A 40 5.35 -12.57 -3.10
N GLY A 41 6.41 -13.29 -2.70
CA GLY A 41 7.79 -13.02 -3.05
C GLY A 41 8.35 -11.74 -2.40
N TYR A 42 7.90 -11.32 -1.24
CA TYR A 42 8.42 -10.21 -0.46
C TYR A 42 9.33 -10.69 0.68
N ASP A 43 10.22 -9.83 1.15
CA ASP A 43 11.19 -10.20 2.19
C ASP A 43 10.60 -10.11 3.60
N MET A 44 9.59 -9.26 3.80
CA MET A 44 9.02 -8.96 5.11
C MET A 44 7.51 -8.78 5.04
N VAL A 45 6.84 -9.13 6.13
CA VAL A 45 5.43 -8.87 6.37
C VAL A 45 5.26 -8.17 7.71
N LEU A 46 4.36 -7.19 7.77
CA LEU A 46 4.00 -6.47 8.97
C LEU A 46 2.47 -6.46 9.11
N PRO A 47 1.91 -7.25 10.04
CA PRO A 47 0.47 -7.31 10.24
C PRO A 47 -0.07 -6.02 10.90
N MET A 48 -1.25 -5.61 10.45
CA MET A 48 -2.03 -4.49 10.97
C MET A 48 -3.47 -4.93 11.19
N ASN A 49 -4.25 -4.14 11.95
CA ASN A 49 -5.63 -4.52 12.24
C ASN A 49 -6.62 -4.08 11.15
N THR A 50 -6.30 -3.05 10.39
CA THR A 50 -7.19 -2.49 9.35
C THR A 50 -6.44 -1.98 8.13
N GLY A 51 -7.15 -1.81 6.97
CA GLY A 51 -6.65 -1.19 5.76
C GLY A 51 -6.03 0.18 5.96
N ALA A 52 -6.74 1.00 6.70
CA ALA A 52 -6.27 2.35 7.00
C ALA A 52 -4.97 2.34 7.81
N GLU A 53 -4.83 1.41 8.78
CA GLU A 53 -3.59 1.29 9.56
C GLU A 53 -2.40 0.83 8.69
N GLY A 54 -2.65 -0.06 7.74
CA GLY A 54 -1.63 -0.47 6.77
C GLY A 54 -1.16 0.70 5.90
N VAL A 55 -2.10 1.46 5.33
CA VAL A 55 -1.79 2.66 4.56
C VAL A 55 -1.01 3.68 5.40
N GLU A 56 -1.47 4.01 6.61
CA GLU A 56 -0.77 4.90 7.54
C GLU A 56 0.66 4.42 7.83
N THR A 57 0.83 3.10 7.97
CA THR A 57 2.13 2.50 8.21
C THR A 57 3.02 2.58 6.97
N ALA A 58 2.48 2.35 5.78
CA ALA A 58 3.20 2.51 4.51
C ALA A 58 3.65 3.97 4.30
N LEU A 59 2.80 4.94 4.62
CA LEU A 59 3.17 6.37 4.57
C LEU A 59 4.31 6.70 5.54
N LYS A 60 4.23 6.19 6.78
CA LYS A 60 5.29 6.38 7.78
C LYS A 60 6.59 5.70 7.35
N LEU A 61 6.49 4.49 6.78
CA LEU A 61 7.64 3.76 6.24
C LEU A 61 8.33 4.57 5.13
N ALA A 62 7.54 5.04 4.15
CA ALA A 62 8.06 5.82 3.03
C ALA A 62 8.75 7.12 3.50
N ARG A 63 8.13 7.89 4.40
CA ARG A 63 8.75 9.08 4.98
C ARG A 63 10.05 8.75 5.72
N LYS A 64 10.04 7.71 6.55
CA LYS A 64 11.24 7.28 7.29
C LYS A 64 12.36 6.83 6.35
N TRP A 65 12.02 6.08 5.30
CA TRP A 65 12.96 5.69 4.25
C TRP A 65 13.50 6.93 3.52
N GLY A 66 12.63 7.88 3.16
CA GLY A 66 13.01 9.15 2.53
C GLY A 66 14.07 9.89 3.35
N TYR A 67 13.87 10.02 4.65
CA TYR A 67 14.84 10.68 5.54
C TYR A 67 16.11 9.88 5.77
N LYS A 68 16.02 8.55 5.91
CA LYS A 68 17.16 7.71 6.29
C LYS A 68 17.99 7.18 5.14
N LYS A 69 17.37 6.99 3.97
CA LYS A 69 18.00 6.36 2.80
C LYS A 69 18.13 7.33 1.62
N LYS A 70 17.06 8.06 1.30
CA LYS A 70 17.06 9.03 0.20
C LYS A 70 17.64 10.38 0.61
N THR A 71 17.84 10.62 1.91
CA THR A 71 18.40 11.86 2.48
C THR A 71 17.57 13.13 2.22
N ILE A 72 16.26 12.97 2.14
CA ILE A 72 15.33 14.10 2.07
C ILE A 72 15.52 14.98 3.32
N PRO A 73 15.56 16.32 3.19
CA PRO A 73 15.67 17.21 4.34
C PRO A 73 14.53 16.98 5.34
N LYS A 74 14.81 17.27 6.60
CA LYS A 74 13.84 17.05 7.69
C LYS A 74 12.52 17.78 7.40
N ASP A 75 11.41 17.06 7.59
CA ASP A 75 10.02 17.53 7.44
C ASP A 75 9.62 17.92 6.00
N GLU A 76 10.42 17.57 4.99
CA GLU A 76 10.17 17.89 3.58
C GLU A 76 9.73 16.68 2.73
N ALA A 77 9.58 15.50 3.34
CA ALA A 77 9.17 14.30 2.60
C ALA A 77 7.74 14.41 2.08
N ILE A 78 7.60 14.21 0.77
CA ILE A 78 6.33 14.28 0.03
C ILE A 78 5.87 12.85 -0.32
N ILE A 79 4.57 12.62 -0.21
CA ILE A 79 3.88 11.45 -0.77
C ILE A 79 3.00 11.95 -1.92
N VAL A 80 3.08 11.27 -3.06
CA VAL A 80 2.16 11.51 -4.18
C VAL A 80 1.09 10.42 -4.17
N SER A 81 -0.16 10.78 -4.45
CA SER A 81 -1.29 9.85 -4.57
C SER A 81 -2.17 10.20 -5.78
N CYS A 82 -3.06 9.28 -6.16
CA CYS A 82 -3.96 9.50 -7.28
C CYS A 82 -5.26 10.20 -6.85
N CYS A 83 -5.78 11.08 -7.70
CA CYS A 83 -7.16 11.55 -7.58
C CYS A 83 -8.14 10.37 -7.73
N GLY A 84 -9.26 10.42 -7.03
CA GLY A 84 -10.24 9.32 -7.00
C GLY A 84 -9.83 8.14 -6.12
N CYS A 85 -8.68 8.19 -5.44
CA CYS A 85 -8.24 7.10 -4.56
C CYS A 85 -9.11 6.96 -3.31
N PHE A 86 -9.20 5.73 -2.82
CA PHE A 86 -9.76 5.41 -1.52
C PHE A 86 -8.77 4.53 -0.72
N HIS A 87 -8.20 5.08 0.33
CA HIS A 87 -7.22 4.40 1.18
C HIS A 87 -7.66 4.35 2.66
N GLY A 88 -8.92 4.66 2.95
CA GLY A 88 -9.47 4.76 4.30
C GLY A 88 -9.92 6.18 4.64
N ARG A 89 -10.17 6.44 5.94
CA ARG A 89 -10.76 7.70 6.42
C ARG A 89 -10.03 8.34 7.60
N THR A 90 -8.78 7.98 7.84
CA THR A 90 -7.94 8.67 8.83
C THR A 90 -7.50 10.04 8.34
N LEU A 91 -7.05 10.93 9.23
CA LEU A 91 -6.68 12.30 8.87
C LEU A 91 -5.55 12.37 7.82
N ALA A 92 -4.54 11.49 7.91
CA ALA A 92 -3.49 11.46 6.90
C ALA A 92 -4.03 10.99 5.56
N VAL A 93 -4.87 9.95 5.56
CA VAL A 93 -5.46 9.37 4.34
C VAL A 93 -6.40 10.35 3.64
N ILE A 94 -7.31 11.02 4.36
CA ILE A 94 -8.20 12.01 3.73
C ILE A 94 -7.43 13.22 3.19
N SER A 95 -6.25 13.52 3.72
CA SER A 95 -5.39 14.58 3.19
C SER A 95 -4.91 14.29 1.76
N MET A 96 -4.92 13.03 1.36
CA MET A 96 -4.62 12.58 -0.01
C MET A 96 -5.86 12.53 -0.91
N SER A 97 -7.06 12.61 -0.36
CA SER A 97 -8.30 12.52 -1.12
C SER A 97 -8.56 13.79 -1.95
N CYS A 98 -9.15 13.63 -3.15
CA CYS A 98 -9.73 14.69 -3.96
C CYS A 98 -11.23 14.88 -3.66
N ASP A 99 -11.80 14.05 -2.78
CA ASP A 99 -13.21 14.10 -2.42
C ASP A 99 -13.48 15.20 -1.38
N ASN A 100 -14.31 16.16 -1.76
CA ASN A 100 -14.72 17.26 -0.89
C ASN A 100 -15.59 16.79 0.30
N GLU A 101 -16.34 15.69 0.15
CA GLU A 101 -17.16 15.16 1.24
C GLU A 101 -16.27 14.55 2.33
N ALA A 102 -15.20 13.87 1.95
CA ALA A 102 -14.25 13.28 2.89
C ALA A 102 -13.44 14.34 3.67
N THR A 103 -13.22 15.53 3.08
CA THR A 103 -12.32 16.55 3.64
C THR A 103 -13.05 17.70 4.34
N ARG A 104 -14.34 17.97 3.99
CA ARG A 104 -15.10 19.09 4.54
C ARG A 104 -15.25 18.98 6.06
N GLY A 105 -14.81 19.99 6.77
CA GLY A 105 -14.90 20.08 8.24
C GLY A 105 -13.87 19.22 8.99
N SER A 106 -12.95 18.56 8.29
CA SER A 106 -11.94 17.68 8.89
C SER A 106 -10.54 18.30 8.90
N GLY A 107 -10.41 19.60 8.59
CA GLY A 107 -9.11 20.28 8.64
C GLY A 107 -8.63 20.59 10.06
N PRO A 108 -7.34 20.95 10.21
CA PRO A 108 -6.36 21.11 9.16
C PRO A 108 -5.88 19.77 8.59
N LEU A 109 -5.74 19.70 7.25
CA LEU A 109 -5.24 18.50 6.57
C LEU A 109 -3.72 18.37 6.75
N LEU A 110 -3.21 17.15 6.72
CA LEU A 110 -1.80 16.86 6.86
C LEU A 110 -1.01 17.36 5.62
N PRO A 111 0.05 18.16 5.79
CA PRO A 111 0.89 18.62 4.70
C PRO A 111 1.81 17.50 4.14
N GLY A 112 2.46 17.79 3.00
CA GLY A 112 3.40 16.87 2.37
C GLY A 112 2.71 15.84 1.47
N HIS A 113 1.54 16.18 0.91
CA HIS A 113 0.83 15.36 -0.07
C HIS A 113 0.65 16.12 -1.38
N LEU A 114 0.93 15.43 -2.49
CA LEU A 114 0.61 15.88 -3.85
C LEU A 114 -0.35 14.89 -4.50
N LYS A 115 -1.11 15.35 -5.45
CA LYS A 115 -2.12 14.57 -6.15
C LYS A 115 -1.87 14.61 -7.64
N VAL A 116 -2.15 13.50 -8.31
CA VAL A 116 -2.07 13.35 -9.77
C VAL A 116 -3.29 12.59 -10.26
N ASP A 117 -3.72 12.84 -11.47
CA ASP A 117 -4.83 12.09 -12.05
C ASP A 117 -4.45 10.62 -12.28
N PHE A 118 -5.37 9.72 -11.94
CA PHE A 118 -5.15 8.29 -12.12
C PHE A 118 -5.03 7.94 -13.61
N GLY A 119 -4.02 7.17 -13.97
CA GLY A 119 -3.76 6.78 -15.36
C GLY A 119 -2.88 7.78 -16.14
N ASP A 120 -2.55 8.96 -15.59
CA ASP A 120 -1.70 9.97 -16.24
C ASP A 120 -0.23 9.84 -15.80
N ALA A 121 0.51 8.96 -16.46
CA ALA A 121 1.95 8.77 -16.20
C ALA A 121 2.79 10.00 -16.60
N GLU A 122 2.34 10.80 -17.58
CA GLU A 122 3.07 12.01 -17.99
C GLU A 122 2.95 13.11 -16.94
N ALA A 123 1.76 13.29 -16.34
CA ALA A 123 1.58 14.20 -15.22
C ALA A 123 2.45 13.78 -14.02
N LEU A 124 2.49 12.47 -13.73
CA LEU A 124 3.35 11.94 -12.67
C LEU A 124 4.83 12.23 -12.95
N GLU A 125 5.28 12.04 -14.20
CA GLU A 125 6.66 12.35 -14.58
C GLU A 125 6.98 13.84 -14.41
N ARG A 126 6.05 14.75 -14.76
CA ARG A 126 6.23 16.20 -14.51
C ARG A 126 6.44 16.50 -13.03
N ILE A 127 5.62 15.92 -12.15
CA ILE A 127 5.77 16.08 -10.71
C ILE A 127 7.12 15.54 -10.22
N PHE A 128 7.54 14.37 -10.73
CA PHE A 128 8.82 13.76 -10.34
C PHE A 128 10.03 14.55 -10.86
N LYS A 129 9.95 15.16 -12.05
CA LYS A 129 11.00 16.06 -12.55
C LYS A 129 11.14 17.32 -11.70
N GLU A 130 10.03 17.87 -11.22
CA GLU A 130 10.03 19.11 -10.45
C GLU A 130 10.42 18.88 -8.97
N LYS A 131 9.93 17.80 -8.36
CA LYS A 131 10.01 17.59 -6.89
C LYS A 131 10.58 16.24 -6.48
N GLY A 132 11.12 15.47 -7.43
CA GLY A 132 11.53 14.09 -7.18
C GLY A 132 12.50 13.91 -6.03
N GLU A 133 13.36 14.90 -5.75
CA GLU A 133 14.29 14.86 -4.62
C GLU A 133 13.60 14.78 -3.26
N HIS A 134 12.39 15.35 -3.14
CA HIS A 134 11.59 15.38 -1.92
C HIS A 134 10.52 14.27 -1.88
N ILE A 135 10.24 13.58 -3.00
CA ILE A 135 9.21 12.55 -3.04
C ILE A 135 9.72 11.24 -2.45
N ALA A 136 9.13 10.81 -1.35
CA ALA A 136 9.48 9.57 -0.67
C ALA A 136 8.72 8.36 -1.22
N GLY A 137 7.46 8.55 -1.66
CA GLY A 137 6.65 7.45 -2.16
C GLY A 137 5.52 7.92 -3.07
N PHE A 138 5.10 7.04 -3.96
CA PHE A 138 3.89 7.15 -4.76
C PHE A 138 2.94 6.03 -4.35
N LEU A 139 1.76 6.41 -3.84
CA LEU A 139 0.71 5.49 -3.41
C LEU A 139 -0.39 5.45 -4.46
N LEU A 140 -0.76 4.25 -4.90
CA LEU A 140 -1.85 4.03 -5.85
C LEU A 140 -2.61 2.74 -5.56
N GLU A 141 -3.87 2.69 -5.99
CA GLU A 141 -4.59 1.44 -6.21
C GLU A 141 -4.29 0.96 -7.64
N PRO A 142 -3.93 -0.30 -7.88
CA PRO A 142 -3.74 -0.80 -9.25
C PRO A 142 -5.00 -0.73 -10.12
N ILE A 143 -6.15 -0.85 -9.49
CA ILE A 143 -7.49 -0.61 -10.03
C ILE A 143 -8.23 0.16 -8.94
N GLN A 144 -8.74 1.35 -9.24
CA GLN A 144 -9.52 2.09 -8.25
C GLN A 144 -10.89 1.45 -8.06
N GLY A 145 -11.20 1.05 -6.81
CA GLY A 145 -12.44 0.37 -6.46
C GLY A 145 -13.59 1.33 -6.20
N GLU A 146 -13.47 2.14 -5.17
CA GLU A 146 -14.53 3.05 -4.70
C GLU A 146 -14.90 4.15 -5.71
N ALA A 147 -13.99 4.52 -6.60
CA ALA A 147 -14.25 5.47 -7.68
C ALA A 147 -15.14 4.90 -8.81
N GLY A 148 -15.54 3.62 -8.73
CA GLY A 148 -16.42 2.98 -9.72
C GLY A 148 -15.71 1.94 -10.60
N VAL A 149 -14.71 1.24 -10.04
CA VAL A 149 -13.91 0.20 -10.73
C VAL A 149 -13.19 0.77 -11.96
N ILE A 150 -12.29 1.71 -11.72
CA ILE A 150 -11.52 2.35 -12.80
C ILE A 150 -10.25 1.55 -13.04
N ILE A 151 -10.13 1.00 -14.25
CA ILE A 151 -8.94 0.27 -14.72
C ILE A 151 -8.03 1.29 -15.43
N PRO A 152 -6.74 1.36 -15.11
CA PRO A 152 -5.84 2.29 -15.78
C PRO A 152 -5.57 1.83 -17.22
N PRO A 153 -5.07 2.72 -18.11
CA PRO A 153 -4.59 2.34 -19.43
C PRO A 153 -3.51 1.25 -19.36
N ASP A 154 -3.48 0.38 -20.36
CA ASP A 154 -2.45 -0.66 -20.45
C ASP A 154 -1.04 -0.04 -20.44
N GLY A 155 -0.14 -0.65 -19.66
CA GLY A 155 1.22 -0.19 -19.47
C GLY A 155 1.39 0.93 -18.44
N TYR A 156 0.32 1.42 -17.82
CA TYR A 156 0.40 2.48 -16.82
C TYR A 156 1.21 2.07 -15.60
N LEU A 157 0.93 0.89 -15.03
CA LEU A 157 1.65 0.43 -13.84
C LEU A 157 3.14 0.24 -14.13
N LYS A 158 3.48 -0.23 -15.33
CA LYS A 158 4.86 -0.38 -15.78
C LYS A 158 5.56 0.98 -15.91
N ALA A 159 4.90 1.95 -16.52
CA ALA A 159 5.41 3.33 -16.62
C ALA A 159 5.64 3.93 -15.21
N VAL A 160 4.69 3.73 -14.29
CA VAL A 160 4.82 4.15 -12.89
C VAL A 160 6.03 3.49 -12.22
N ARG A 161 6.22 2.18 -12.38
CA ARG A 161 7.38 1.47 -11.82
C ARG A 161 8.69 2.04 -12.33
N ASP A 162 8.77 2.28 -13.65
CA ASP A 162 9.97 2.83 -14.29
C ASP A 162 10.28 4.25 -13.76
N LEU A 163 9.26 5.09 -13.61
CA LEU A 163 9.39 6.42 -13.02
C LEU A 163 9.86 6.33 -11.55
N CYS A 164 9.22 5.51 -10.74
CA CYS A 164 9.61 5.32 -9.35
C CYS A 164 11.07 4.86 -9.22
N THR A 165 11.50 3.94 -10.07
CA THR A 165 12.89 3.48 -10.11
C THR A 165 13.85 4.60 -10.51
N ARG A 166 13.54 5.33 -11.59
CA ARG A 166 14.37 6.41 -12.11
C ARG A 166 14.59 7.54 -11.11
N TYR A 167 13.55 7.91 -10.35
CA TYR A 167 13.59 9.02 -9.40
C TYR A 167 13.85 8.59 -7.95
N ASN A 168 14.15 7.30 -7.74
CA ASN A 168 14.36 6.74 -6.40
C ASN A 168 13.18 7.07 -5.46
N VAL A 169 11.96 6.69 -5.86
CA VAL A 169 10.70 6.86 -5.14
C VAL A 169 10.13 5.48 -4.84
N LEU A 170 9.65 5.24 -3.65
CA LEU A 170 8.97 3.98 -3.33
C LEU A 170 7.63 3.89 -4.04
N MET A 171 7.41 2.82 -4.80
CA MET A 171 6.11 2.47 -5.35
C MET A 171 5.33 1.69 -4.30
N ILE A 172 4.20 2.23 -3.86
CA ILE A 172 3.32 1.65 -2.84
C ILE A 172 2.00 1.29 -3.51
N ALA A 173 1.70 0.01 -3.62
CA ALA A 173 0.44 -0.46 -4.17
C ALA A 173 -0.54 -0.82 -3.05
N ASP A 174 -1.68 -0.16 -3.05
CA ASP A 174 -2.81 -0.53 -2.22
C ASP A 174 -3.63 -1.60 -2.95
N GLU A 175 -3.34 -2.83 -2.63
CA GLU A 175 -4.01 -4.03 -3.18
C GLU A 175 -5.08 -4.60 -2.23
N ILE A 176 -5.56 -3.79 -1.30
CA ILE A 176 -6.55 -4.21 -0.31
C ILE A 176 -7.79 -4.76 -0.99
N GLN A 177 -8.28 -4.07 -2.02
CA GLN A 177 -9.45 -4.51 -2.77
C GLN A 177 -9.11 -5.44 -3.95
N THR A 178 -7.93 -5.30 -4.55
CA THR A 178 -7.60 -5.93 -5.83
C THR A 178 -6.85 -7.24 -5.71
N GLY A 179 -6.21 -7.47 -4.59
CA GLY A 179 -5.30 -8.59 -4.45
C GLY A 179 -5.96 -9.92 -4.04
N LEU A 180 -5.12 -10.95 -3.81
CA LEU A 180 -5.50 -12.30 -3.44
C LEU A 180 -6.50 -12.92 -4.42
N ALA A 181 -6.11 -12.93 -5.68
CA ALA A 181 -6.86 -13.49 -6.79
C ALA A 181 -8.22 -12.82 -7.09
N ARG A 182 -8.54 -11.67 -6.45
CA ARG A 182 -9.75 -10.90 -6.78
C ARG A 182 -9.82 -10.54 -8.27
N THR A 183 -8.67 -10.30 -8.88
CA THR A 183 -8.52 -9.90 -10.27
C THR A 183 -7.90 -11.01 -11.16
N TRP A 184 -8.05 -12.28 -10.78
CA TRP A 184 -7.47 -13.48 -11.46
C TRP A 184 -5.95 -13.57 -11.40
N LYS A 185 -5.28 -12.64 -10.75
CA LYS A 185 -3.85 -12.68 -10.40
C LYS A 185 -3.70 -12.58 -8.89
N MET A 186 -2.59 -13.05 -8.35
CA MET A 186 -2.34 -12.95 -6.91
C MET A 186 -2.34 -11.49 -6.46
N LEU A 187 -1.65 -10.64 -7.21
CA LEU A 187 -1.69 -9.18 -7.14
C LEU A 187 -2.23 -8.62 -8.46
N ALA A 188 -2.98 -7.53 -8.44
CA ALA A 188 -3.39 -6.88 -9.68
C ALA A 188 -2.18 -6.33 -10.46
N CYS A 189 -1.13 -5.91 -9.76
CA CYS A 189 0.15 -5.51 -10.35
C CYS A 189 0.82 -6.61 -11.19
N ASP A 190 0.56 -7.90 -10.90
CA ASP A 190 1.09 -9.04 -11.67
C ASP A 190 0.58 -9.08 -13.10
N ARG A 191 -0.48 -8.33 -13.44
CA ARG A 191 -1.02 -8.25 -14.81
C ARG A 191 -0.05 -7.57 -15.76
N GLU A 192 0.71 -6.63 -15.28
CA GLU A 192 1.75 -5.91 -16.04
C GLU A 192 3.17 -6.33 -15.62
N GLU A 193 3.31 -7.42 -14.86
CA GLU A 193 4.60 -7.90 -14.34
C GLU A 193 5.34 -6.85 -13.51
N VAL A 194 4.57 -6.03 -12.79
CA VAL A 194 5.10 -4.95 -11.96
C VAL A 194 5.23 -5.40 -10.51
N ARG A 195 6.38 -5.09 -9.93
CA ARG A 195 6.64 -5.33 -8.52
C ARG A 195 6.76 -4.02 -7.75
N PRO A 196 5.76 -3.63 -6.97
CA PRO A 196 5.87 -2.51 -6.04
C PRO A 196 6.89 -2.78 -4.94
N ASP A 197 7.43 -1.70 -4.34
CA ASP A 197 8.34 -1.81 -3.19
C ASP A 197 7.57 -2.18 -1.91
N VAL A 198 6.32 -1.73 -1.81
CA VAL A 198 5.41 -2.00 -0.70
C VAL A 198 4.05 -2.36 -1.25
N VAL A 199 3.43 -3.40 -0.69
CA VAL A 199 2.06 -3.82 -1.03
C VAL A 199 1.20 -3.86 0.23
N GLY A 200 0.13 -3.08 0.22
CA GLY A 200 -0.95 -3.18 1.20
C GLY A 200 -1.95 -4.26 0.79
N LYS A 201 -2.29 -5.17 1.71
CA LYS A 201 -3.23 -6.27 1.45
C LYS A 201 -4.18 -6.50 2.59
N HIS A 202 -5.37 -7.00 2.28
CA HIS A 202 -6.35 -7.44 3.26
C HIS A 202 -6.60 -8.94 3.14
N TRP A 203 -6.31 -9.69 4.18
CA TRP A 203 -6.86 -11.02 4.44
C TRP A 203 -7.89 -10.87 5.53
N VAL A 204 -9.15 -10.95 5.19
CA VAL A 204 -10.29 -11.02 6.10
C VAL A 204 -10.12 -10.30 7.46
N GLU A 205 -9.02 -9.67 7.80
CA GLU A 205 -8.73 -8.81 8.97
C GLU A 205 -7.23 -8.53 9.24
N GLU A 206 -6.30 -8.73 8.29
CA GLU A 206 -4.88 -8.46 8.54
C GLU A 206 -4.13 -7.88 7.33
N PHE A 207 -3.17 -7.01 7.61
CA PHE A 207 -2.33 -6.31 6.62
C PHE A 207 -0.92 -6.87 6.52
N PHE A 208 -0.34 -6.77 5.32
CA PHE A 208 1.04 -7.15 5.01
C PHE A 208 1.76 -6.04 4.25
N LEU A 209 2.97 -5.75 4.68
CA LEU A 209 3.93 -4.88 4.02
C LEU A 209 5.05 -5.72 3.41
#